data_1dc9e54718b1ee0a5fcb43a4ffc8434f
#
_entry.id   1dc9e54718b1ee0a5fcb43a4ffc8434f
#
_cell.length_a   1.000
_cell.length_b   1.000
_cell.length_c   1.000
_cell.angle_alpha   90.00
_cell.angle_beta   90.00
_cell.angle_gamma   90.00
#
_symmetry.space_group_name_H-M   'P 1'
#
loop_
_entity.id
_entity.type
_entity.pdbx_description
1 polymer ?
#
loop_
_entity_poly.entity_id
_entity_poly.type
_entity_poly.pdbx_seq_one_letter_code
_entity_poly.pdbx_strand_id
1 'polypeptide(L)'
;MHLTDLVPDPVTAHPDAGSIGMINVTGISSDSRAVAPGHLFVALKGSSGDGRAYAAAAVEAGAVAILTDEREPDASLAKLAESAVPVLTSSAPRLELAHAAARFWGRQPGMIAAVTGTNGKTSTVEFLRQIWSRVTWDAASIGTLGLQCDDPRKMQGSMHGLPPLTTPDAVSLHSALQPLTEAGVTHLAIEASSHGLAQHRLDGLNIHIAAFTNLSRDHLDNHADMDSYFAAKSRLFTDLLLAGGSAVINIDDEYGAKLAA
;
A
#
# COMPACT_ATOMS: atom_id res chain seq x y z
N MET A 1 -6.81 -1.52 -17.96
CA MET A 1 -7.52 -2.52 -17.14
C MET A 1 -8.95 -2.05 -16.92
N HIS A 2 -9.94 -2.93 -16.95
CA HIS A 2 -11.32 -2.49 -16.69
C HIS A 2 -11.52 -2.14 -15.21
N LEU A 3 -12.38 -1.14 -14.95
CA LEU A 3 -12.65 -0.68 -13.58
C LEU A 3 -13.17 -1.80 -12.68
N THR A 4 -14.01 -2.69 -13.21
CA THR A 4 -14.51 -3.88 -12.51
C THR A 4 -13.45 -4.89 -12.14
N ASP A 5 -12.34 -4.95 -12.90
CA ASP A 5 -11.21 -5.83 -12.56
C ASP A 5 -10.39 -5.22 -11.41
N LEU A 6 -10.37 -3.89 -11.30
CA LEU A 6 -9.66 -3.17 -10.23
C LEU A 6 -10.46 -3.14 -8.92
N VAL A 7 -11.77 -2.90 -9.01
CA VAL A 7 -12.69 -2.83 -7.87
C VAL A 7 -13.86 -3.75 -8.16
N PRO A 8 -13.74 -5.06 -7.88
CA PRO A 8 -14.73 -6.07 -8.31
C PRO A 8 -16.06 -5.97 -7.59
N ASP A 9 -16.08 -5.48 -6.35
CA ASP A 9 -17.28 -5.39 -5.50
C ASP A 9 -17.55 -3.94 -5.05
N PRO A 10 -17.81 -3.00 -5.98
CA PRO A 10 -18.14 -1.64 -5.57
C PRO A 10 -19.51 -1.61 -4.90
N VAL A 11 -19.58 -1.06 -3.70
CA VAL A 11 -20.82 -1.06 -2.89
C VAL A 11 -21.90 -0.16 -3.46
N THR A 12 -21.52 0.87 -4.22
CA THR A 12 -22.49 1.68 -4.98
C THR A 12 -21.80 2.49 -6.06
N ALA A 13 -22.40 2.54 -7.24
CA ALA A 13 -22.05 3.51 -8.25
C ALA A 13 -23.19 4.51 -8.38
N HIS A 14 -22.88 5.79 -8.35
CA HIS A 14 -23.83 6.86 -8.68
C HIS A 14 -23.32 7.57 -9.92
N PRO A 15 -24.14 7.83 -10.92
CA PRO A 15 -25.45 7.37 -11.33
C PRO A 15 -25.42 6.13 -12.23
N ASP A 16 -26.56 5.52 -12.51
CA ASP A 16 -26.82 4.30 -13.28
C ASP A 16 -25.59 3.54 -13.82
N ALA A 17 -25.20 2.51 -13.10
CA ALA A 17 -23.99 1.73 -13.31
C ALA A 17 -23.96 0.85 -14.58
N GLY A 18 -24.79 1.14 -15.57
CA GLY A 18 -24.90 0.32 -16.80
C GLY A 18 -23.63 0.22 -17.63
N SER A 19 -22.58 1.01 -17.33
CA SER A 19 -21.35 1.03 -18.12
C SER A 19 -20.05 0.98 -17.32
N ILE A 20 -20.07 0.73 -16.00
CA ILE A 20 -18.85 0.65 -15.18
C ILE A 20 -17.86 -0.37 -15.73
N GLY A 21 -18.35 -1.52 -16.20
CA GLY A 21 -17.55 -2.57 -16.79
C GLY A 21 -16.80 -2.18 -18.09
N MET A 22 -17.24 -1.10 -18.75
CA MET A 22 -16.60 -0.62 -19.99
C MET A 22 -15.55 0.46 -19.74
N ILE A 23 -15.42 0.97 -18.51
CA ILE A 23 -14.45 2.01 -18.17
C ILE A 23 -13.06 1.41 -18.13
N ASN A 24 -12.18 1.92 -19.00
CA ASN A 24 -10.77 1.54 -19.00
C ASN A 24 -9.95 2.51 -18.14
N VAL A 25 -9.31 1.96 -17.11
CA VAL A 25 -8.43 2.69 -16.20
C VAL A 25 -6.99 2.56 -16.67
N THR A 26 -6.30 3.70 -16.79
CA THR A 26 -4.91 3.79 -17.26
C THR A 26 -3.91 4.11 -16.16
N GLY A 27 -4.39 4.40 -14.94
CA GLY A 27 -3.58 4.68 -13.76
C GLY A 27 -4.44 4.84 -12.51
N ILE A 28 -3.79 4.84 -11.35
CA ILE A 28 -4.43 5.00 -10.04
C ILE A 28 -3.71 6.12 -9.28
N SER A 29 -4.45 6.99 -8.62
CA SER A 29 -3.87 8.03 -7.76
C SER A 29 -4.74 8.29 -6.53
N SER A 30 -4.11 8.52 -5.39
CA SER A 30 -4.74 9.11 -4.19
C SER A 30 -4.33 10.57 -3.96
N ASP A 31 -3.50 11.14 -4.86
CA ASP A 31 -3.15 12.54 -4.88
C ASP A 31 -3.80 13.21 -6.11
N SER A 32 -4.71 14.16 -5.88
CA SER A 32 -5.43 14.84 -6.96
C SER A 32 -4.50 15.61 -7.93
N ARG A 33 -3.32 16.01 -7.46
CA ARG A 33 -2.30 16.72 -8.27
C ARG A 33 -1.57 15.78 -9.25
N ALA A 34 -1.59 14.48 -8.97
CA ALA A 34 -0.98 13.45 -9.80
C ALA A 34 -1.99 12.70 -10.69
N VAL A 35 -3.24 13.16 -10.70
CA VAL A 35 -4.27 12.60 -11.59
C VAL A 35 -3.96 12.98 -13.04
N ALA A 36 -4.07 12.00 -13.93
CA ALA A 36 -3.97 12.17 -15.37
C ALA A 36 -5.22 11.56 -16.07
N PRO A 37 -5.45 11.85 -17.34
CA PRO A 37 -6.58 11.31 -18.09
C PRO A 37 -6.63 9.77 -18.04
N GLY A 38 -7.78 9.24 -17.66
CA GLY A 38 -8.01 7.79 -17.53
C GLY A 38 -7.71 7.23 -16.14
N HIS A 39 -7.32 8.03 -15.15
CA HIS A 39 -7.02 7.55 -13.81
C HIS A 39 -8.28 7.24 -12.99
N LEU A 40 -8.17 6.20 -12.13
CA LEU A 40 -9.01 6.05 -10.94
C LEU A 40 -8.45 6.96 -9.85
N PHE A 41 -9.23 7.92 -9.37
CA PHE A 41 -8.88 8.72 -8.21
C PHE A 41 -9.49 8.14 -6.94
N VAL A 42 -8.68 7.90 -5.91
CA VAL A 42 -9.15 7.39 -4.62
C VAL A 42 -9.12 8.51 -3.58
N ALA A 43 -10.29 9.02 -3.26
CA ALA A 43 -10.51 10.15 -2.37
C ALA A 43 -10.51 9.71 -0.90
N LEU A 44 -9.33 9.65 -0.29
CA LEU A 44 -9.14 9.20 1.09
C LEU A 44 -9.22 10.36 2.09
N LYS A 45 -9.77 10.08 3.26
CA LYS A 45 -9.63 10.98 4.41
C LYS A 45 -8.19 10.88 4.95
N GLY A 46 -7.46 11.99 4.88
CA GLY A 46 -6.11 12.14 5.44
C GLY A 46 -6.12 12.74 6.86
N SER A 47 -4.94 12.88 7.44
CA SER A 47 -4.75 13.57 8.75
C SER A 47 -4.96 15.10 8.65
N SER A 48 -4.64 15.70 7.51
CA SER A 48 -4.69 17.14 7.26
C SER A 48 -5.83 17.59 6.36
N GLY A 49 -6.62 16.68 5.78
CA GLY A 49 -7.70 17.03 4.88
C GLY A 49 -8.52 15.82 4.41
N ASP A 50 -9.64 16.10 3.78
CA ASP A 50 -10.51 15.11 3.16
C ASP A 50 -10.30 15.09 1.65
N GLY A 51 -9.88 13.96 1.10
CA GLY A 51 -9.66 13.78 -0.34
C GLY A 51 -10.89 14.05 -1.20
N ARG A 52 -12.08 13.90 -0.63
CA ARG A 52 -13.37 14.18 -1.30
C ARG A 52 -13.48 15.63 -1.78
N ALA A 53 -12.88 16.57 -1.05
CA ALA A 53 -12.84 17.98 -1.46
C ALA A 53 -12.12 18.21 -2.79
N TYR A 54 -11.28 17.28 -3.21
CA TYR A 54 -10.50 17.37 -4.46
C TYR A 54 -11.09 16.53 -5.60
N ALA A 55 -12.23 15.88 -5.38
CA ALA A 55 -12.82 14.97 -6.36
C ALA A 55 -13.20 15.70 -7.67
N ALA A 56 -13.77 16.91 -7.58
CA ALA A 56 -14.09 17.72 -8.76
C ALA A 56 -12.83 18.07 -9.57
N ALA A 57 -11.76 18.50 -8.90
CA ALA A 57 -10.49 18.81 -9.57
C ALA A 57 -9.87 17.56 -10.22
N ALA A 58 -10.01 16.38 -9.59
CA ALA A 58 -9.58 15.12 -10.18
C ALA A 58 -10.35 14.78 -11.46
N VAL A 59 -11.66 15.02 -11.48
CA VAL A 59 -12.49 14.84 -12.70
C VAL A 59 -12.07 15.81 -13.80
N GLU A 60 -11.83 17.08 -13.46
CA GLU A 60 -11.31 18.08 -14.41
C GLU A 60 -9.93 17.68 -14.98
N ALA A 61 -9.09 17.02 -14.16
CA ALA A 61 -7.79 16.48 -14.58
C ALA A 61 -7.92 15.18 -15.40
N GLY A 62 -9.14 14.65 -15.57
CA GLY A 62 -9.41 13.49 -16.41
C GLY A 62 -9.59 12.16 -15.68
N ALA A 63 -9.87 12.17 -14.38
CA ALA A 63 -10.26 10.95 -13.68
C ALA A 63 -11.53 10.37 -14.32
N VAL A 64 -11.52 9.05 -14.53
CA VAL A 64 -12.66 8.33 -15.16
C VAL A 64 -13.53 7.63 -14.13
N ALA A 65 -13.08 7.55 -12.88
CA ALA A 65 -13.83 7.05 -11.74
C ALA A 65 -13.27 7.63 -10.44
N ILE A 66 -14.13 7.76 -9.43
CA ILE A 66 -13.76 8.14 -8.06
C ILE A 66 -14.07 6.95 -7.14
N LEU A 67 -13.16 6.60 -6.23
CA LEU A 67 -13.43 5.68 -5.12
C LEU A 67 -13.30 6.45 -3.79
N THR A 68 -14.26 6.29 -2.89
CA THR A 68 -14.24 6.95 -1.58
C THR A 68 -14.89 6.07 -0.50
N ASP A 69 -15.01 6.58 0.72
CA ASP A 69 -15.72 5.91 1.80
C ASP A 69 -17.25 6.06 1.70
N GLU A 70 -17.97 5.24 2.49
CA GLU A 70 -19.44 5.15 2.50
C GLU A 70 -20.14 6.28 3.28
N ARG A 71 -19.40 7.29 3.76
CA ARG A 71 -20.04 8.42 4.43
C ARG A 71 -21.06 9.11 3.49
N GLU A 72 -22.07 9.72 4.09
CA GLU A 72 -23.06 10.50 3.34
C GLU A 72 -22.37 11.46 2.34
N PRO A 73 -22.89 11.57 1.11
CA PRO A 73 -22.38 12.49 0.12
C PRO A 73 -22.41 13.92 0.67
N ASP A 74 -21.27 14.58 0.63
CA ASP A 74 -21.16 16.00 0.94
C ASP A 74 -21.33 16.87 -0.33
N ALA A 75 -21.31 18.19 -0.16
CA ALA A 75 -21.43 19.12 -1.28
C ALA A 75 -20.34 18.93 -2.36
N SER A 76 -19.19 18.35 -2.01
CA SER A 76 -18.11 18.09 -2.96
C SER A 76 -18.47 16.95 -3.91
N LEU A 77 -19.04 15.86 -3.38
CA LEU A 77 -19.50 14.73 -4.20
C LEU A 77 -20.83 15.02 -4.89
N ALA A 78 -21.71 15.83 -4.28
CA ALA A 78 -22.98 16.21 -4.90
C ALA A 78 -22.77 16.92 -6.26
N LYS A 79 -21.71 17.71 -6.40
CA LYS A 79 -21.33 18.36 -7.68
C LYS A 79 -20.95 17.35 -8.77
N LEU A 80 -20.51 16.15 -8.38
CA LEU A 80 -20.17 15.10 -9.34
C LEU A 80 -21.41 14.35 -9.85
N ALA A 81 -22.56 14.46 -9.19
CA ALA A 81 -23.81 13.83 -9.63
C ALA A 81 -24.26 14.28 -11.03
N GLU A 82 -23.81 15.47 -11.48
CA GLU A 82 -24.05 15.98 -12.83
C GLU A 82 -22.98 15.51 -13.84
N SER A 83 -21.89 14.90 -13.36
CA SER A 83 -20.84 14.35 -14.23
C SER A 83 -21.15 12.91 -14.60
N ALA A 84 -20.68 12.46 -15.76
CA ALA A 84 -20.77 11.06 -16.18
C ALA A 84 -19.75 10.15 -15.47
N VAL A 85 -18.96 10.68 -14.51
CA VAL A 85 -17.91 9.94 -13.81
C VAL A 85 -18.51 9.21 -12.61
N PRO A 86 -18.42 7.86 -12.55
CA PRO A 86 -18.96 7.10 -11.44
C PRO A 86 -18.19 7.35 -10.14
N VAL A 87 -18.95 7.42 -9.04
CA VAL A 87 -18.42 7.46 -7.69
C VAL A 87 -18.70 6.12 -7.04
N LEU A 88 -17.63 5.38 -6.78
CA LEU A 88 -17.64 4.11 -6.06
C LEU A 88 -17.45 4.37 -4.57
N THR A 89 -18.11 3.62 -3.71
CA THR A 89 -17.94 3.69 -2.26
C THR A 89 -17.51 2.35 -1.69
N SER A 90 -16.73 2.40 -0.61
CA SER A 90 -16.28 1.23 0.14
C SER A 90 -16.20 1.56 1.63
N SER A 91 -16.52 0.59 2.48
CA SER A 91 -16.30 0.68 3.93
C SER A 91 -14.80 0.72 4.30
N ALA A 92 -13.93 0.23 3.38
CA ALA A 92 -12.48 0.15 3.57
C ALA A 92 -11.69 0.70 2.36
N PRO A 93 -11.84 1.98 1.98
CA PRO A 93 -11.29 2.50 0.72
C PRO A 93 -9.75 2.47 0.64
N ARG A 94 -9.04 2.42 1.78
CA ARG A 94 -7.58 2.24 1.81
C ARG A 94 -7.17 0.81 1.42
N LEU A 95 -7.91 -0.17 1.89
CA LEU A 95 -7.72 -1.58 1.53
C LEU A 95 -8.03 -1.79 0.05
N GLU A 96 -9.14 -1.23 -0.42
CA GLU A 96 -9.48 -1.27 -1.86
C GLU A 96 -8.42 -0.61 -2.73
N LEU A 97 -7.88 0.55 -2.31
CA LEU A 97 -6.77 1.19 -3.01
C LEU A 97 -5.55 0.26 -3.13
N ALA A 98 -5.18 -0.39 -2.03
CA ALA A 98 -4.01 -1.28 -2.02
C ALA A 98 -4.22 -2.49 -2.95
N HIS A 99 -5.39 -3.11 -2.90
CA HIS A 99 -5.73 -4.22 -3.78
C HIS A 99 -5.87 -3.79 -5.25
N ALA A 100 -6.46 -2.62 -5.51
CA ALA A 100 -6.54 -2.07 -6.87
C ALA A 100 -5.13 -1.79 -7.42
N ALA A 101 -4.24 -1.22 -6.61
CA ALA A 101 -2.85 -1.00 -6.98
C ALA A 101 -2.12 -2.32 -7.28
N ALA A 102 -2.28 -3.33 -6.42
CA ALA A 102 -1.71 -4.65 -6.63
C ALA A 102 -2.18 -5.30 -7.93
N ARG A 103 -3.47 -5.19 -8.25
CA ARG A 103 -4.05 -5.73 -9.51
C ARG A 103 -3.56 -4.94 -10.72
N PHE A 104 -3.49 -3.61 -10.63
CA PHE A 104 -3.13 -2.75 -11.76
C PHE A 104 -1.69 -2.98 -12.23
N TRP A 105 -0.72 -2.96 -11.31
CA TRP A 105 0.69 -3.20 -11.63
C TRP A 105 1.02 -4.70 -11.74
N GLY A 106 0.33 -5.55 -11.00
CA GLY A 106 0.28 -7.01 -11.17
C GLY A 106 1.57 -7.77 -10.89
N ARG A 107 2.75 -7.14 -10.90
CA ARG A 107 4.05 -7.80 -10.73
C ARG A 107 4.73 -7.38 -9.45
N GLN A 108 5.25 -8.38 -8.73
CA GLN A 108 6.04 -8.18 -7.51
C GLN A 108 7.10 -9.28 -7.39
N PRO A 109 8.20 -9.06 -6.65
CA PRO A 109 9.24 -10.07 -6.45
C PRO A 109 8.68 -11.37 -5.89
N GLY A 110 9.23 -12.50 -6.32
CA GLY A 110 8.74 -13.83 -5.96
C GLY A 110 8.95 -14.20 -4.49
N MET A 111 9.80 -13.48 -3.75
CA MET A 111 10.02 -13.63 -2.31
C MET A 111 10.00 -12.27 -1.64
N ILE A 112 9.05 -12.04 -0.74
CA ILE A 112 8.94 -10.79 0.03
C ILE A 112 9.04 -11.11 1.52
N ALA A 113 10.00 -10.44 2.20
CA ALA A 113 10.12 -10.44 3.64
C ALA A 113 9.78 -9.05 4.19
N ALA A 114 8.82 -8.96 5.09
CA ALA A 114 8.43 -7.73 5.75
C ALA A 114 8.85 -7.73 7.22
N VAL A 115 9.43 -6.63 7.69
CA VAL A 115 9.96 -6.51 9.04
C VAL A 115 9.24 -5.40 9.79
N THR A 116 8.62 -5.73 10.93
CA THR A 116 7.99 -4.78 11.83
C THR A 116 8.66 -4.78 13.21
N GLY A 117 8.35 -3.79 14.00
CA GLY A 117 8.85 -3.57 15.36
C GLY A 117 9.05 -2.09 15.65
N THR A 118 9.44 -1.72 16.87
CA THR A 118 9.79 -0.35 17.20
C THR A 118 11.16 -0.02 16.63
N ASN A 119 12.18 -0.77 16.97
CA ASN A 119 13.58 -0.56 16.58
C ASN A 119 14.11 -1.74 15.75
N GLY A 120 15.16 -1.51 14.96
CA GLY A 120 15.88 -2.56 14.24
C GLY A 120 15.31 -2.91 12.87
N LYS A 121 14.17 -2.38 12.45
CA LYS A 121 13.57 -2.66 11.12
C LYS A 121 14.55 -2.40 9.98
N THR A 122 15.09 -1.20 9.89
CA THR A 122 16.02 -0.77 8.82
C THR A 122 17.26 -1.64 8.77
N SER A 123 17.89 -1.90 9.93
CA SER A 123 19.09 -2.75 9.99
C SER A 123 18.79 -4.18 9.54
N THR A 124 17.66 -4.75 10.00
CA THR A 124 17.26 -6.11 9.62
C THR A 124 16.98 -6.22 8.12
N VAL A 125 16.25 -5.27 7.56
CA VAL A 125 15.90 -5.21 6.13
C VAL A 125 17.18 -5.08 5.27
N GLU A 126 18.11 -4.19 5.66
CA GLU A 126 19.37 -4.01 4.94
C GLU A 126 20.31 -5.20 5.05
N PHE A 127 20.43 -5.81 6.23
CA PHE A 127 21.23 -7.03 6.38
C PHE A 127 20.65 -8.18 5.56
N LEU A 128 19.34 -8.34 5.55
CA LEU A 128 18.68 -9.38 4.77
C LEU A 128 18.93 -9.19 3.27
N ARG A 129 18.76 -7.97 2.73
CA ARG A 129 19.10 -7.64 1.35
C ARG A 129 20.54 -8.00 1.02
N GLN A 130 21.50 -7.55 1.86
CA GLN A 130 22.94 -7.80 1.64
C GLN A 130 23.27 -9.30 1.71
N ILE A 131 22.65 -10.06 2.62
CA ILE A 131 22.84 -11.52 2.70
C ILE A 131 22.33 -12.16 1.42
N TRP A 132 21.13 -11.83 0.97
CA TRP A 132 20.57 -12.36 -0.26
C TRP A 132 21.45 -12.05 -1.49
N SER A 133 21.92 -10.81 -1.61
CA SER A 133 22.83 -10.44 -2.69
C SER A 133 24.16 -11.23 -2.68
N ARG A 134 24.67 -11.57 -1.50
CA ARG A 134 25.90 -12.36 -1.36
C ARG A 134 25.72 -13.85 -1.72
N VAL A 135 24.51 -14.38 -1.62
CA VAL A 135 24.19 -15.76 -2.07
C VAL A 135 23.65 -15.78 -3.51
N THR A 136 23.96 -14.74 -4.30
CA THR A 136 23.63 -14.61 -5.73
C THR A 136 22.16 -14.46 -6.06
N TRP A 137 21.36 -13.95 -5.12
CA TRP A 137 19.97 -13.59 -5.39
C TRP A 137 19.85 -12.10 -5.72
N ASP A 138 19.06 -11.79 -6.72
CA ASP A 138 18.75 -10.40 -7.07
C ASP A 138 17.79 -9.81 -6.04
N ALA A 139 18.35 -9.02 -5.12
CA ALA A 139 17.63 -8.51 -3.97
C ALA A 139 17.56 -6.97 -3.94
N ALA A 140 16.43 -6.48 -3.46
CA ALA A 140 16.21 -5.07 -3.15
C ALA A 140 15.65 -4.91 -1.73
N SER A 141 15.76 -3.69 -1.19
CA SER A 141 15.07 -3.30 0.03
C SER A 141 14.32 -1.99 -0.15
N ILE A 142 13.20 -1.85 0.58
CA ILE A 142 12.40 -0.62 0.67
C ILE A 142 12.19 -0.29 2.13
N GLY A 143 12.52 0.92 2.53
CA GLY A 143 12.37 1.37 3.91
C GLY A 143 12.81 2.81 4.12
N THR A 144 13.22 3.12 5.33
CA THR A 144 13.68 4.47 5.75
C THR A 144 14.83 4.99 4.87
N LEU A 145 15.66 4.12 4.33
CA LEU A 145 16.75 4.48 3.40
C LEU A 145 16.26 4.61 1.94
N GLY A 146 14.96 4.54 1.71
CA GLY A 146 14.37 4.48 0.37
C GLY A 146 14.55 3.10 -0.27
N LEU A 147 14.55 3.06 -1.59
CA LEU A 147 14.83 1.85 -2.37
C LEU A 147 16.34 1.65 -2.49
N GLN A 148 16.79 0.46 -2.11
CA GLN A 148 18.19 0.03 -2.22
C GLN A 148 18.29 -1.25 -3.06
N CYS A 149 19.27 -1.33 -3.94
CA CYS A 149 19.63 -2.52 -4.70
C CYS A 149 21.11 -2.46 -5.05
N ASP A 150 21.81 -3.59 -5.09
CA ASP A 150 23.24 -3.61 -5.39
C ASP A 150 23.57 -3.24 -6.85
N ASP A 151 22.64 -3.49 -7.78
CA ASP A 151 22.72 -3.01 -9.16
C ASP A 151 21.81 -1.77 -9.34
N PRO A 152 22.38 -0.54 -9.37
CA PRO A 152 21.59 0.68 -9.55
C PRO A 152 20.75 0.71 -10.84
N ARG A 153 21.15 -0.04 -11.88
CA ARG A 153 20.42 -0.09 -13.15
C ARG A 153 19.03 -0.72 -12.97
N LYS A 154 18.89 -1.65 -12.03
CA LYS A 154 17.61 -2.31 -11.71
C LYS A 154 16.63 -1.37 -11.01
N MET A 155 17.09 -0.25 -10.48
CA MET A 155 16.24 0.73 -9.80
C MET A 155 15.68 1.82 -10.73
N GLN A 156 16.16 1.95 -11.97
CA GLN A 156 15.89 3.12 -12.82
C GLN A 156 14.39 3.38 -13.05
N GLY A 157 13.57 2.37 -13.22
CA GLY A 157 12.12 2.52 -13.38
C GLY A 157 11.34 2.70 -12.08
N SER A 158 11.94 2.36 -10.94
CA SER A 158 11.28 2.22 -9.63
C SER A 158 11.55 3.41 -8.70
N MET A 159 12.56 4.24 -8.98
CA MET A 159 12.92 5.39 -8.13
C MET A 159 11.95 6.58 -8.27
N HIS A 160 11.24 6.67 -9.40
CA HIS A 160 10.32 7.76 -9.64
C HIS A 160 9.05 7.56 -8.82
N GLY A 161 8.86 8.39 -7.80
CA GLY A 161 7.62 8.44 -7.03
C GLY A 161 7.62 7.75 -5.66
N LEU A 162 8.71 7.07 -5.26
CA LEU A 162 8.78 6.57 -3.88
C LEU A 162 8.99 7.75 -2.90
N PRO A 163 8.00 8.02 -2.02
CA PRO A 163 8.15 9.07 -1.02
C PRO A 163 9.19 8.66 0.04
N PRO A 164 9.83 9.62 0.74
CA PRO A 164 10.78 9.35 1.81
C PRO A 164 10.04 8.90 3.09
N LEU A 165 9.39 7.76 3.00
CA LEU A 165 8.63 7.15 4.09
C LEU A 165 9.21 5.78 4.41
N THR A 166 9.21 5.41 5.69
CA THR A 166 9.61 4.06 6.12
C THR A 166 8.81 2.96 5.40
N THR A 167 7.52 3.20 5.19
CA THR A 167 6.65 2.36 4.38
C THR A 167 5.93 3.26 3.39
N PRO A 168 6.22 3.18 2.08
CA PRO A 168 5.53 3.97 1.05
C PRO A 168 4.02 3.73 1.05
N ASP A 169 3.24 4.64 0.49
CA ASP A 169 1.83 4.40 0.22
C ASP A 169 1.64 3.27 -0.81
N ALA A 170 0.45 2.69 -0.85
CA ALA A 170 0.19 1.51 -1.68
C ALA A 170 0.38 1.76 -3.19
N VAL A 171 0.02 2.94 -3.69
CA VAL A 171 0.19 3.30 -5.10
C VAL A 171 1.66 3.37 -5.46
N SER A 172 2.44 4.16 -4.70
CA SER A 172 3.88 4.30 -4.89
C SER A 172 4.60 2.96 -4.75
N LEU A 173 4.21 2.15 -3.77
CA LEU A 173 4.82 0.83 -3.54
C LEU A 173 4.59 -0.10 -4.72
N HIS A 174 3.35 -0.37 -5.10
CA HIS A 174 3.05 -1.31 -6.18
C HIS A 174 3.59 -0.83 -7.54
N SER A 175 3.57 0.49 -7.80
CA SER A 175 4.16 1.06 -9.02
C SER A 175 5.67 0.87 -9.09
N ALA A 176 6.37 0.84 -7.97
CA ALA A 176 7.81 0.57 -7.92
C ALA A 176 8.14 -0.93 -8.06
N LEU A 177 7.27 -1.82 -7.61
CA LEU A 177 7.54 -3.27 -7.64
C LEU A 177 7.52 -3.86 -9.05
N GLN A 178 6.67 -3.37 -9.94
CA GLN A 178 6.60 -3.87 -11.31
C GLN A 178 7.95 -3.70 -12.05
N PRO A 179 8.52 -2.49 -12.19
CA PRO A 179 9.79 -2.32 -12.89
C PRO A 179 10.97 -3.01 -12.18
N LEU A 180 10.95 -3.12 -10.84
CA LEU A 180 11.95 -3.92 -10.11
C LEU A 180 11.90 -5.38 -10.53
N THR A 181 10.71 -5.96 -10.59
CA THR A 181 10.51 -7.35 -10.97
C THR A 181 10.88 -7.58 -12.43
N GLU A 182 10.53 -6.65 -13.32
CA GLU A 182 10.91 -6.69 -14.74
C GLU A 182 12.42 -6.57 -14.95
N ALA A 183 13.12 -5.84 -14.08
CA ALA A 183 14.58 -5.75 -14.04
C ALA A 183 15.25 -7.00 -13.42
N GLY A 184 14.46 -8.00 -13.02
CA GLY A 184 14.95 -9.29 -12.53
C GLY A 184 15.17 -9.34 -11.00
N VAL A 185 14.68 -8.37 -10.22
CA VAL A 185 14.69 -8.48 -8.75
C VAL A 185 13.72 -9.57 -8.32
N THR A 186 14.24 -10.58 -7.61
CA THR A 186 13.49 -11.77 -7.17
C THR A 186 13.15 -11.73 -5.69
N HIS A 187 13.92 -10.99 -4.88
CA HIS A 187 13.78 -10.91 -3.43
C HIS A 187 13.63 -9.47 -2.97
N LEU A 188 12.65 -9.19 -2.12
CA LEU A 188 12.41 -7.88 -1.54
C LEU A 188 12.35 -7.98 -0.02
N ALA A 189 13.18 -7.18 0.66
CA ALA A 189 13.04 -6.91 2.08
C ALA A 189 12.37 -5.56 2.28
N ILE A 190 11.30 -5.46 3.09
CA ILE A 190 10.54 -4.22 3.27
C ILE A 190 10.27 -3.89 4.72
N GLU A 191 10.41 -2.61 5.09
CA GLU A 191 10.02 -2.14 6.41
C GLU A 191 8.48 -1.99 6.51
N ALA A 192 7.89 -2.63 7.51
CA ALA A 192 6.47 -2.56 7.83
C ALA A 192 6.26 -1.69 9.09
N SER A 193 6.12 -0.38 8.93
CA SER A 193 5.79 0.52 10.02
C SER A 193 4.37 0.29 10.53
N SER A 194 4.11 0.55 11.83
CA SER A 194 2.75 0.42 12.38
C SER A 194 1.74 1.32 11.66
N HIS A 195 2.17 2.53 11.31
CA HIS A 195 1.36 3.47 10.54
C HIS A 195 1.07 2.93 9.12
N GLY A 196 2.08 2.35 8.45
CA GLY A 196 1.91 1.70 7.15
C GLY A 196 0.94 0.52 7.21
N LEU A 197 1.06 -0.32 8.23
CA LEU A 197 0.16 -1.44 8.48
C LEU A 197 -1.27 -0.97 8.79
N ALA A 198 -1.46 0.02 9.69
CA ALA A 198 -2.76 0.58 10.03
C ALA A 198 -3.43 1.29 8.83
N GLN A 199 -2.64 1.78 7.87
CA GLN A 199 -3.13 2.44 6.66
C GLN A 199 -3.24 1.51 5.44
N HIS A 200 -3.12 0.20 5.61
CA HIS A 200 -3.21 -0.78 4.52
C HIS A 200 -2.20 -0.58 3.38
N ARG A 201 -1.02 -0.01 3.67
CA ARG A 201 -0.04 0.30 2.61
C ARG A 201 0.66 -0.92 2.03
N LEU A 202 0.67 -2.03 2.79
CA LEU A 202 1.30 -3.30 2.42
C LEU A 202 0.30 -4.37 1.96
N ASP A 203 -0.98 -4.06 2.03
CA ASP A 203 -2.03 -4.97 1.57
C ASP A 203 -1.88 -5.17 0.04
N GLY A 204 -2.14 -6.38 -0.42
CA GLY A 204 -1.89 -6.80 -1.80
C GLY A 204 -0.46 -7.28 -2.08
N LEU A 205 0.48 -7.20 -1.11
CA LEU A 205 1.77 -7.88 -1.20
C LEU A 205 1.66 -9.37 -0.85
N ASN A 206 2.39 -10.20 -1.59
CA ASN A 206 2.58 -11.61 -1.27
C ASN A 206 3.71 -11.76 -0.25
N ILE A 207 3.42 -11.54 1.03
CA ILE A 207 4.43 -11.60 2.09
C ILE A 207 4.67 -13.04 2.49
N HIS A 208 5.87 -13.55 2.20
CA HIS A 208 6.30 -14.93 2.48
C HIS A 208 6.95 -15.06 3.85
N ILE A 209 7.59 -13.98 4.33
CA ILE A 209 8.29 -13.96 5.62
C ILE A 209 7.86 -12.70 6.36
N ALA A 210 7.37 -12.85 7.58
CA ALA A 210 7.07 -11.76 8.50
C ALA A 210 8.03 -11.81 9.68
N ALA A 211 8.70 -10.68 9.98
CA ALA A 211 9.61 -10.61 11.12
C ALA A 211 9.17 -9.54 12.12
N PHE A 212 9.25 -9.87 13.41
CA PHE A 212 9.00 -8.97 14.52
C PHE A 212 10.27 -8.80 15.36
N THR A 213 10.75 -7.55 15.46
CA THR A 213 12.00 -7.27 16.18
C THR A 213 11.79 -6.99 17.67
N ASN A 214 10.90 -6.08 18.02
CA ASN A 214 10.55 -5.69 19.39
C ASN A 214 9.39 -4.69 19.42
N LEU A 215 8.80 -4.47 20.61
CA LEU A 215 7.85 -3.40 20.85
C LEU A 215 8.23 -2.64 22.14
N SER A 216 8.51 -1.37 22.02
CA SER A 216 8.75 -0.45 23.15
C SER A 216 7.93 0.83 22.96
N ARG A 217 7.84 1.65 24.00
CA ARG A 217 7.15 2.95 23.92
C ARG A 217 7.83 3.85 22.88
N ASP A 218 7.16 4.03 21.75
CA ASP A 218 7.56 4.95 20.69
C ASP A 218 6.35 5.20 19.76
N HIS A 219 6.35 6.29 19.00
CA HIS A 219 5.33 6.59 17.98
C HIS A 219 3.87 6.59 18.48
N LEU A 220 3.60 6.88 19.75
CA LEU A 220 2.23 6.99 20.29
C LEU A 220 1.44 8.15 19.68
N ASP A 221 2.09 9.05 18.96
CA ASP A 221 1.42 10.14 18.22
C ASP A 221 0.43 9.63 17.16
N ASN A 222 0.60 8.38 16.71
CA ASN A 222 -0.25 7.75 15.69
C ASN A 222 -1.14 6.61 16.23
N HIS A 223 -1.03 6.29 17.53
CA HIS A 223 -1.79 5.22 18.17
C HIS A 223 -2.32 5.70 19.52
N ALA A 224 -3.55 5.33 19.85
CA ALA A 224 -4.18 5.77 21.09
C ALA A 224 -3.47 5.22 22.34
N ASP A 225 -2.93 4.00 22.25
CA ASP A 225 -2.28 3.27 23.33
C ASP A 225 -1.34 2.17 22.79
N MET A 226 -0.69 1.46 23.69
CA MET A 226 0.22 0.34 23.35
C MET A 226 -0.52 -0.86 22.75
N ASP A 227 -1.77 -1.09 23.11
CA ASP A 227 -2.55 -2.20 22.57
C ASP A 227 -2.92 -1.97 21.10
N SER A 228 -3.35 -0.76 20.76
CA SER A 228 -3.60 -0.36 19.36
C SER A 228 -2.32 -0.36 18.53
N TYR A 229 -1.18 0.03 19.12
CA TYR A 229 0.13 -0.04 18.47
C TYR A 229 0.56 -1.49 18.21
N PHE A 230 0.38 -2.37 19.18
CA PHE A 230 0.62 -3.81 19.03
C PHE A 230 -0.31 -4.44 18.00
N ALA A 231 -1.62 -4.15 18.08
CA ALA A 231 -2.61 -4.65 17.12
C ALA A 231 -2.25 -4.26 15.68
N ALA A 232 -1.83 -3.01 15.45
CA ALA A 232 -1.41 -2.57 14.13
C ALA A 232 -0.23 -3.39 13.58
N LYS A 233 0.77 -3.72 14.42
CA LYS A 233 1.92 -4.55 14.00
C LYS A 233 1.55 -6.02 13.84
N SER A 234 0.63 -6.53 14.65
CA SER A 234 0.17 -7.93 14.58
C SER A 234 -0.50 -8.24 13.24
N ARG A 235 -1.12 -7.23 12.57
CA ARG A 235 -1.68 -7.40 11.23
C ARG A 235 -0.71 -7.99 10.21
N LEU A 236 0.60 -7.73 10.36
CA LEU A 236 1.61 -8.34 9.48
C LEU A 236 1.55 -9.87 9.51
N PHE A 237 1.22 -10.45 10.66
CA PHE A 237 1.20 -11.90 10.89
C PHE A 237 -0.19 -12.51 10.71
N THR A 238 -1.23 -11.78 11.14
CA THR A 238 -2.61 -12.27 11.12
C THR A 238 -3.30 -12.08 9.75
N ASP A 239 -2.98 -10.99 9.05
CA ASP A 239 -3.72 -10.58 7.86
C ASP A 239 -2.87 -10.68 6.58
N LEU A 240 -1.56 -10.41 6.65
CA LEU A 240 -0.73 -10.20 5.47
C LEU A 240 0.24 -11.35 5.16
N LEU A 241 0.68 -12.10 6.18
CA LEU A 241 1.53 -13.26 5.97
C LEU A 241 0.77 -14.34 5.21
N LEU A 242 1.32 -14.79 4.09
CA LEU A 242 0.70 -15.83 3.29
C LEU A 242 0.54 -17.14 4.10
N ALA A 243 -0.52 -17.88 3.80
CA ALA A 243 -0.69 -19.23 4.33
C ALA A 243 0.52 -20.10 3.96
N GLY A 244 1.15 -20.70 4.96
CA GLY A 244 2.41 -21.44 4.80
C GLY A 244 3.67 -20.56 4.77
N GLY A 245 3.55 -19.25 4.94
CA GLY A 245 4.66 -18.35 5.14
C GLY A 245 5.35 -18.55 6.48
N SER A 246 6.50 -17.91 6.68
CA SER A 246 7.32 -18.05 7.88
C SER A 246 7.22 -16.80 8.77
N ALA A 247 6.89 -16.98 10.05
CA ALA A 247 6.97 -15.95 11.08
C ALA A 247 8.29 -16.07 11.86
N VAL A 248 9.03 -14.96 11.96
CA VAL A 248 10.27 -14.86 12.76
C VAL A 248 10.02 -13.83 13.86
N ILE A 249 9.88 -14.29 15.09
CA ILE A 249 9.45 -13.44 16.19
C ILE A 249 10.54 -13.45 17.27
N ASN A 250 11.07 -12.26 17.59
CA ASN A 250 11.89 -12.08 18.77
C ASN A 250 10.98 -12.12 20.01
N ILE A 251 11.21 -13.06 20.90
CA ILE A 251 10.42 -13.31 22.11
C ILE A 251 11.08 -12.77 23.40
N ASP A 252 12.11 -11.92 23.27
CA ASP A 252 12.80 -11.34 24.43
C ASP A 252 11.94 -10.29 25.16
N ASP A 253 10.90 -9.76 24.53
CA ASP A 253 9.93 -8.86 25.14
C ASP A 253 8.53 -9.52 25.25
N GLU A 254 7.69 -8.96 26.14
CA GLU A 254 6.36 -9.48 26.42
C GLU A 254 5.42 -9.49 25.19
N TYR A 255 5.58 -8.52 24.28
CA TYR A 255 4.76 -8.42 23.08
C TYR A 255 5.18 -9.45 22.02
N GLY A 256 6.48 -9.74 21.92
CA GLY A 256 6.96 -10.83 21.07
C GLY A 256 6.48 -12.18 21.58
N ALA A 257 6.55 -12.41 22.89
CA ALA A 257 6.01 -13.62 23.51
C ALA A 257 4.48 -13.74 23.30
N LYS A 258 3.74 -12.62 23.43
CA LYS A 258 2.28 -12.56 23.17
C LYS A 258 1.94 -12.81 21.69
N LEU A 259 2.77 -12.34 20.76
CA LEU A 259 2.56 -12.54 19.32
C LEU A 259 2.81 -13.98 18.88
N ALA A 260 3.76 -14.67 19.56
CA ALA A 260 4.13 -16.04 19.24
C ALA A 260 3.17 -17.10 19.84
N ALA A 261 2.34 -16.72 20.84
CA ALA A 261 1.37 -17.61 21.49
C ALA A 261 0.09 -17.77 20.68
#